data_4f144e78dcb948f1849758ad63193fb1
#
_entry.id   4f144e78dcb948f1849758ad63193fb1
#
_cell.length_a   1.000
_cell.length_b   1.000
_cell.length_c   1.000
_cell.angle_alpha   90.00
_cell.angle_beta   90.00
_cell.angle_gamma   90.00
#
_symmetry.space_group_name_H-M   'P 1'
#
loop_
_entity.id
_entity.type
_entity.pdbx_description
1 polymer ?
#
loop_
_entity_poly.entity_id
_entity_poly.type
_entity_poly.pdbx_seq_one_letter_code
_entity_poly.pdbx_strand_id
1 'polypeptide(L)'
;MENLPYDPARLGACALEIVANTRELSALGWTPATSSNFSMRMDDRHAAITVSGRDKGRLSVDDIMVVDLHGKGVATAHRPSAETLLHTQLYARLPDIGCVLHTHSRVQTVSSRLFAAQGHVRLEGYELLKAFAGNQTHEMAIDVPVLPNTQDMPALAAQVEGLLDAGPLWGYLIDGHGLYAWGRDMAEARRHLEAFEFLFACELDLRRLHA
;
A
#
# COMPACT_ATOMS: atom_id res chain seq x y z
N MET A 1 -5.67 -24.10 -25.46
CA MET A 1 -5.34 -23.24 -24.30
C MET A 1 -5.06 -21.86 -24.85
N GLU A 2 -5.80 -20.85 -24.46
CA GLU A 2 -5.47 -19.46 -24.84
C GLU A 2 -4.07 -19.14 -24.36
N ASN A 3 -3.28 -18.55 -25.23
CA ASN A 3 -1.90 -18.17 -24.92
C ASN A 3 -1.95 -16.89 -24.06
N LEU A 4 -2.00 -17.05 -22.73
CA LEU A 4 -2.03 -15.92 -21.81
C LEU A 4 -0.69 -15.17 -21.88
N PRO A 5 -0.69 -13.82 -21.80
CA PRO A 5 0.53 -13.01 -21.86
C PRO A 5 1.36 -13.04 -20.57
N TYR A 6 0.93 -13.81 -19.57
CA TYR A 6 1.59 -13.98 -18.26
C TYR A 6 1.57 -15.45 -17.82
N ASP A 7 2.37 -15.80 -16.81
CA ASP A 7 2.41 -17.14 -16.21
C ASP A 7 1.22 -17.36 -15.25
N PRO A 8 0.28 -18.30 -15.57
CA PRO A 8 -0.85 -18.62 -14.68
C PRO A 8 -0.43 -19.21 -13.34
N ALA A 9 0.69 -19.93 -13.25
CA ALA A 9 1.18 -20.49 -12.00
C ALA A 9 1.66 -19.36 -11.06
N ARG A 10 2.32 -18.33 -11.62
CA ARG A 10 2.71 -17.15 -10.88
C ARG A 10 1.50 -16.36 -10.38
N LEU A 11 0.46 -16.20 -11.22
CA LEU A 11 -0.81 -15.60 -10.80
C LEU A 11 -1.42 -16.35 -9.62
N GLY A 12 -1.51 -17.69 -9.71
CA GLY A 12 -2.05 -18.52 -8.64
C GLY A 12 -1.31 -18.37 -7.32
N ALA A 13 0.03 -18.33 -7.36
CA ALA A 13 0.85 -18.09 -6.17
C ALA A 13 0.59 -16.70 -5.56
N CYS A 14 0.62 -15.64 -6.37
CA CYS A 14 0.32 -14.27 -5.90
C CYS A 14 -1.11 -14.17 -5.33
N ALA A 15 -2.10 -14.77 -5.99
CA ALA A 15 -3.50 -14.72 -5.56
C ALA A 15 -3.69 -15.38 -4.18
N LEU A 16 -3.10 -16.55 -3.95
CA LEU A 16 -3.16 -17.22 -2.66
C LEU A 16 -2.55 -16.36 -1.54
N GLU A 17 -1.38 -15.77 -1.79
CA GLU A 17 -0.69 -14.94 -0.81
C GLU A 17 -1.45 -13.63 -0.53
N ILE A 18 -1.97 -12.95 -1.56
CA ILE A 18 -2.81 -11.76 -1.40
C ILE A 18 -4.06 -12.09 -0.58
N VAL A 19 -4.79 -13.15 -0.92
CA VAL A 19 -6.03 -13.54 -0.23
C VAL A 19 -5.78 -13.86 1.24
N ALA A 20 -4.71 -14.59 1.56
CA ALA A 20 -4.35 -14.93 2.93
C ALA A 20 -4.09 -13.66 3.77
N ASN A 21 -3.22 -12.78 3.28
CA ASN A 21 -2.86 -11.54 3.98
C ASN A 21 -4.03 -10.56 4.08
N THR A 22 -4.84 -10.43 3.03
CA THR A 22 -6.01 -9.55 3.02
C THR A 22 -7.03 -9.95 4.08
N ARG A 23 -7.24 -11.26 4.27
CA ARG A 23 -8.14 -11.78 5.30
C ARG A 23 -7.66 -11.42 6.71
N GLU A 24 -6.36 -11.52 6.97
CA GLU A 24 -5.77 -11.15 8.26
C GLU A 24 -5.88 -9.65 8.52
N LEU A 25 -5.54 -8.80 7.53
CA LEU A 25 -5.66 -7.35 7.65
C LEU A 25 -7.11 -6.90 7.82
N SER A 26 -8.05 -7.60 7.19
CA SER A 26 -9.48 -7.37 7.39
C SER A 26 -9.94 -7.72 8.82
N ALA A 27 -9.43 -8.82 9.38
CA ALA A 27 -9.71 -9.20 10.78
C ALA A 27 -9.19 -8.16 11.79
N LEU A 28 -8.11 -7.42 11.45
CA LEU A 28 -7.60 -6.29 12.22
C LEU A 28 -8.44 -5.00 12.04
N GLY A 29 -9.45 -5.00 11.15
CA GLY A 29 -10.29 -3.84 10.86
C GLY A 29 -9.62 -2.79 9.97
N TRP A 30 -8.59 -3.17 9.20
CA TRP A 30 -7.85 -2.22 8.36
C TRP A 30 -8.40 -2.07 6.94
N THR A 31 -9.47 -2.80 6.61
CA THR A 31 -10.13 -2.77 5.30
C THR A 31 -11.64 -2.56 5.44
N PRO A 32 -12.09 -1.48 6.11
CA PRO A 32 -13.51 -1.26 6.39
C PRO A 32 -14.33 -1.14 5.11
N ALA A 33 -15.59 -1.57 5.17
CA ALA A 33 -16.52 -1.63 4.05
C ALA A 33 -15.92 -2.47 2.90
N THR A 34 -15.80 -1.98 1.71
CA THR A 34 -15.14 -2.66 0.58
C THR A 34 -13.87 -1.92 0.14
N SER A 35 -13.31 -1.09 1.04
CA SER A 35 -12.10 -0.31 0.79
C SER A 35 -10.85 -1.15 0.66
N SER A 36 -9.71 -0.50 0.44
CA SER A 36 -8.39 -1.11 0.33
C SER A 36 -8.14 -1.86 -0.98
N ASN A 37 -6.88 -1.98 -1.34
CA ASN A 37 -6.41 -2.79 -2.47
C ASN A 37 -4.97 -3.28 -2.22
N PHE A 38 -4.67 -4.46 -2.75
CA PHE A 38 -3.43 -5.18 -2.51
C PHE A 38 -2.93 -5.75 -3.81
N SER A 39 -1.63 -5.64 -4.06
CA SER A 39 -1.03 -6.14 -5.29
C SER A 39 0.34 -6.78 -5.05
N MET A 40 0.71 -7.66 -5.96
CA MET A 40 2.04 -8.27 -6.04
C MET A 40 2.55 -8.23 -7.47
N ARG A 41 3.84 -7.94 -7.63
CA ARG A 41 4.53 -8.05 -8.92
C ARG A 41 4.56 -9.50 -9.37
N MET A 42 4.16 -9.74 -10.60
CA MET A 42 4.26 -11.06 -11.23
C MET A 42 5.56 -11.22 -12.03
N ASP A 43 5.85 -10.23 -12.84
CA ASP A 43 7.03 -10.11 -13.71
C ASP A 43 7.34 -8.63 -14.02
N ASP A 44 8.19 -8.35 -15.00
CA ASP A 44 8.61 -7.00 -15.38
C ASP A 44 7.49 -6.17 -16.04
N ARG A 45 6.34 -6.78 -16.38
CA ARG A 45 5.24 -6.15 -17.13
C ARG A 45 3.89 -6.26 -16.45
N HIS A 46 3.74 -7.17 -15.46
CA HIS A 46 2.44 -7.50 -14.90
C HIS A 46 2.47 -7.51 -13.37
N ALA A 47 1.33 -7.14 -12.79
CA ALA A 47 1.03 -7.31 -11.38
C ALA A 47 -0.33 -8.01 -11.19
N ALA A 48 -0.42 -8.85 -10.16
CA ALA A 48 -1.66 -9.38 -9.62
C ALA A 48 -2.23 -8.34 -8.63
N ILE A 49 -3.51 -8.01 -8.73
CA ILE A 49 -4.16 -7.02 -7.86
C ILE A 49 -5.60 -7.44 -7.52
N THR A 50 -6.08 -7.03 -6.35
CA THR A 50 -7.46 -7.27 -5.93
C THR A 50 -8.46 -6.55 -6.84
N VAL A 51 -9.55 -7.23 -7.19
CA VAL A 51 -10.69 -6.64 -7.93
C VAL A 51 -11.36 -5.56 -7.08
N SER A 52 -11.80 -4.48 -7.71
CA SER A 52 -12.48 -3.36 -7.07
C SER A 52 -13.82 -3.76 -6.45
N GLY A 53 -14.21 -3.12 -5.33
CA GLY A 53 -15.54 -3.23 -4.72
C GLY A 53 -15.86 -4.55 -4.02
N ARG A 54 -14.87 -5.42 -3.80
CA ARG A 54 -15.02 -6.68 -3.07
C ARG A 54 -14.70 -6.52 -1.58
N ASP A 55 -15.43 -7.25 -0.73
CA ASP A 55 -15.13 -7.37 0.70
C ASP A 55 -13.78 -8.09 0.89
N LYS A 56 -12.81 -7.39 1.45
CA LYS A 56 -11.43 -7.88 1.58
C LYS A 56 -11.29 -9.06 2.52
N GLY A 57 -12.18 -9.19 3.50
CA GLY A 57 -12.23 -10.35 4.41
C GLY A 57 -12.77 -11.63 3.77
N ARG A 58 -13.36 -11.54 2.56
CA ARG A 58 -14.04 -12.65 1.88
C ARG A 58 -13.54 -12.92 0.47
N LEU A 59 -12.38 -12.41 0.12
CA LEU A 59 -11.80 -12.65 -1.21
C LEU A 59 -11.47 -14.14 -1.42
N SER A 60 -11.67 -14.58 -2.66
CA SER A 60 -11.15 -15.81 -3.23
C SER A 60 -10.05 -15.51 -4.25
N VAL A 61 -9.38 -16.53 -4.75
CA VAL A 61 -8.37 -16.37 -5.81
C VAL A 61 -8.97 -15.79 -7.10
N ASP A 62 -10.25 -15.99 -7.36
CA ASP A 62 -10.96 -15.45 -8.52
C ASP A 62 -11.21 -13.94 -8.41
N ASP A 63 -11.04 -13.35 -7.22
CA ASP A 63 -11.12 -11.91 -6.98
C ASP A 63 -9.76 -11.22 -7.16
N ILE A 64 -8.78 -11.92 -7.73
CA ILE A 64 -7.48 -11.35 -8.09
C ILE A 64 -7.37 -11.32 -9.61
N MET A 65 -7.03 -10.17 -10.15
CA MET A 65 -6.88 -9.94 -11.59
C MET A 65 -5.45 -9.56 -11.94
N VAL A 66 -5.09 -9.70 -13.22
CA VAL A 66 -3.80 -9.23 -13.74
C VAL A 66 -3.97 -7.85 -14.38
N VAL A 67 -3.02 -6.96 -14.09
CA VAL A 67 -2.90 -5.66 -14.73
C VAL A 67 -1.49 -5.47 -15.29
N ASP A 68 -1.36 -4.66 -16.36
CA ASP A 68 -0.07 -4.19 -16.81
C ASP A 68 0.45 -3.03 -15.94
N LEU A 69 1.68 -2.57 -16.16
CA LEU A 69 2.27 -1.47 -15.38
C LEU A 69 1.66 -0.08 -15.70
N HIS A 70 0.72 -0.01 -16.64
CA HIS A 70 -0.12 1.18 -16.88
C HIS A 70 -1.46 1.09 -16.14
N GLY A 71 -1.68 0.03 -15.32
CA GLY A 71 -2.91 -0.18 -14.57
C GLY A 71 -4.07 -0.74 -15.39
N LYS A 72 -3.83 -1.20 -16.61
CA LYS A 72 -4.86 -1.77 -17.50
C LYS A 72 -5.00 -3.27 -17.26
N GLY A 73 -6.26 -3.76 -17.15
CA GLY A 73 -6.55 -5.20 -17.02
C GLY A 73 -6.05 -6.01 -18.21
N VAL A 74 -5.42 -7.15 -17.94
CA VAL A 74 -4.83 -8.06 -18.92
C VAL A 74 -5.59 -9.39 -18.90
N ALA A 75 -6.14 -9.81 -20.05
CA ALA A 75 -6.89 -11.05 -20.21
C ALA A 75 -7.97 -11.27 -19.13
N THR A 76 -8.71 -10.22 -18.77
CA THR A 76 -9.72 -10.24 -17.71
C THR A 76 -10.92 -9.38 -18.08
N ALA A 77 -12.13 -9.80 -17.64
CA ALA A 77 -13.35 -9.00 -17.70
C ALA A 77 -13.54 -8.09 -16.46
N HIS A 78 -12.75 -8.27 -15.43
CA HIS A 78 -12.81 -7.48 -14.21
C HIS A 78 -12.33 -6.04 -14.45
N ARG A 79 -12.86 -5.11 -13.66
CA ARG A 79 -12.42 -3.71 -13.67
C ARG A 79 -11.41 -3.46 -12.54
N PRO A 80 -10.23 -2.93 -12.84
CA PRO A 80 -9.30 -2.49 -11.82
C PRO A 80 -9.87 -1.31 -11.02
N SER A 81 -9.37 -1.12 -9.79
CA SER A 81 -9.61 0.11 -9.03
C SER A 81 -9.05 1.33 -9.77
N ALA A 82 -9.64 2.51 -9.60
CA ALA A 82 -9.05 3.77 -10.07
C ALA A 82 -7.64 3.97 -9.49
N GLU A 83 -7.39 3.48 -8.29
CA GLU A 83 -6.10 3.57 -7.57
C GLU A 83 -5.04 2.57 -8.05
N THR A 84 -5.35 1.69 -8.98
CA THR A 84 -4.39 0.72 -9.54
C THR A 84 -3.13 1.40 -10.08
N LEU A 85 -3.25 2.61 -10.63
CA LEU A 85 -2.12 3.39 -11.10
C LEU A 85 -1.10 3.67 -9.99
N LEU A 86 -1.55 3.91 -8.75
CA LEU A 86 -0.66 4.15 -7.60
C LEU A 86 0.13 2.91 -7.17
N HIS A 87 -0.35 1.70 -7.49
CA HIS A 87 0.40 0.46 -7.31
C HIS A 87 1.40 0.24 -8.45
N THR A 88 0.91 0.35 -9.69
CA THR A 88 1.71 -0.02 -10.87
C THR A 88 2.85 0.94 -11.12
N GLN A 89 2.70 2.24 -10.78
CA GLN A 89 3.80 3.20 -10.85
C GLN A 89 4.95 2.85 -9.88
N LEU A 90 4.64 2.35 -8.66
CA LEU A 90 5.67 1.91 -7.72
C LEU A 90 6.48 0.74 -8.31
N TYR A 91 5.80 -0.19 -8.99
CA TYR A 91 6.49 -1.27 -9.69
C TYR A 91 7.32 -0.78 -10.87
N ALA A 92 6.82 0.19 -11.63
CA ALA A 92 7.57 0.74 -12.76
C ALA A 92 8.82 1.52 -12.29
N ARG A 93 8.69 2.26 -11.18
CA ARG A 93 9.73 3.15 -10.65
C ARG A 93 10.76 2.44 -9.77
N LEU A 94 10.33 1.42 -9.03
CA LEU A 94 11.13 0.70 -8.02
C LEU A 94 11.21 -0.79 -8.40
N PRO A 95 12.23 -1.21 -9.16
CA PRO A 95 12.30 -2.59 -9.69
C PRO A 95 12.40 -3.65 -8.59
N ASP A 96 12.94 -3.33 -7.42
CA ASP A 96 13.09 -4.25 -6.31
C ASP A 96 11.80 -4.45 -5.49
N ILE A 97 10.75 -3.63 -5.74
CA ILE A 97 9.48 -3.76 -5.02
C ILE A 97 8.63 -4.87 -5.64
N GLY A 98 8.22 -5.81 -4.80
CA GLY A 98 7.40 -6.96 -5.18
C GLY A 98 5.97 -6.93 -4.64
N CYS A 99 5.67 -6.08 -3.65
CA CYS A 99 4.34 -6.02 -3.03
C CYS A 99 3.98 -4.58 -2.63
N VAL A 100 2.71 -4.19 -2.87
CA VAL A 100 2.13 -2.90 -2.44
C VAL A 100 0.81 -3.16 -1.73
N LEU A 101 0.67 -2.62 -0.54
CA LEU A 101 -0.49 -2.73 0.33
C LEU A 101 -1.09 -1.35 0.57
N HIS A 102 -2.40 -1.21 0.33
CA HIS A 102 -3.15 -0.01 0.67
C HIS A 102 -4.28 -0.35 1.62
N THR A 103 -4.31 0.31 2.78
CA THR A 103 -5.28 0.07 3.86
C THR A 103 -5.90 1.36 4.38
N HIS A 104 -7.06 1.23 5.06
CA HIS A 104 -7.87 2.33 5.58
C HIS A 104 -8.16 2.14 7.08
N SER A 105 -7.17 1.87 7.91
CA SER A 105 -7.41 1.78 9.36
C SER A 105 -7.88 3.13 9.92
N ARG A 106 -8.54 3.07 11.08
CA ARG A 106 -8.94 4.30 11.78
C ARG A 106 -7.71 5.14 12.18
N VAL A 107 -6.63 4.49 12.57
CA VAL A 107 -5.37 5.16 12.94
C VAL A 107 -4.79 5.91 11.75
N GLN A 108 -4.67 5.25 10.59
CA GLN A 108 -4.16 5.85 9.34
C GLN A 108 -5.03 7.03 8.90
N THR A 109 -6.35 6.86 8.90
CA THR A 109 -7.29 7.91 8.50
C THR A 109 -7.20 9.12 9.42
N VAL A 110 -7.16 8.93 10.75
CA VAL A 110 -7.07 10.03 11.71
C VAL A 110 -5.70 10.71 11.63
N SER A 111 -4.61 9.96 11.54
CA SER A 111 -3.26 10.51 11.39
C SER A 111 -3.15 11.35 10.12
N SER A 112 -3.62 10.85 8.98
CA SER A 112 -3.58 11.60 7.73
C SER A 112 -4.33 12.94 7.81
N ARG A 113 -5.50 12.97 8.47
CA ARG A 113 -6.28 14.22 8.71
C ARG A 113 -5.56 15.17 9.65
N LEU A 114 -5.02 14.65 10.75
CA LEU A 114 -4.39 15.45 11.79
C LEU A 114 -3.13 16.16 11.29
N PHE A 115 -2.36 15.46 10.44
CA PHE A 115 -1.07 15.96 9.95
C PHE A 115 -1.13 16.52 8.51
N ALA A 116 -2.33 16.61 7.90
CA ALA A 116 -2.47 17.09 6.52
C ALA A 116 -1.88 18.49 6.30
N ALA A 117 -2.14 19.43 7.23
CA ALA A 117 -1.61 20.79 7.13
C ALA A 117 -0.07 20.85 7.27
N GLN A 118 0.53 19.88 7.96
CA GLN A 118 1.98 19.74 8.11
C GLN A 118 2.64 19.07 6.90
N GLY A 119 1.84 18.31 6.12
CA GLY A 119 2.29 17.57 4.93
C GLY A 119 3.03 16.26 5.23
N HIS A 120 3.29 15.93 6.48
CA HIS A 120 3.94 14.67 6.88
C HIS A 120 3.66 14.32 8.34
N VAL A 121 3.83 13.03 8.67
CA VAL A 121 3.93 12.54 10.05
C VAL A 121 5.39 12.24 10.34
N ARG A 122 5.97 12.93 11.34
CA ARG A 122 7.34 12.65 11.78
C ARG A 122 7.34 11.54 12.82
N LEU A 123 8.14 10.52 12.57
CA LEU A 123 8.38 9.38 13.44
C LEU A 123 9.84 9.40 13.88
N GLU A 124 10.12 9.60 15.18
CA GLU A 124 11.47 9.65 15.71
C GLU A 124 11.55 9.10 17.14
N GLY A 125 12.71 8.57 17.53
CA GLY A 125 12.94 8.07 18.87
C GLY A 125 12.30 6.71 19.18
N TYR A 126 11.80 5.98 18.19
CA TYR A 126 11.16 4.68 18.36
C TYR A 126 12.08 3.54 17.96
N GLU A 127 12.19 2.52 18.82
CA GLU A 127 12.92 1.29 18.48
C GLU A 127 12.35 0.61 17.23
N LEU A 128 11.04 0.70 17.01
CA LEU A 128 10.35 0.07 15.87
C LEU A 128 10.71 0.70 14.51
N LEU A 129 11.42 1.83 14.47
CA LEU A 129 11.99 2.36 13.22
C LEU A 129 12.91 1.35 12.51
N LYS A 130 13.50 0.41 13.24
CA LYS A 130 14.28 -0.71 12.68
C LYS A 130 13.45 -1.70 11.84
N ALA A 131 12.13 -1.63 11.87
CA ALA A 131 11.28 -2.43 11.00
C ALA A 131 11.35 -1.99 9.53
N PHE A 132 11.72 -0.74 9.27
CA PHE A 132 11.83 -0.22 7.91
C PHE A 132 13.12 -0.69 7.25
N ALA A 133 13.01 -1.22 6.03
CA ALA A 133 14.14 -1.80 5.30
C ALA A 133 15.28 -0.79 5.15
N GLY A 134 16.51 -1.25 5.45
CA GLY A 134 17.71 -0.41 5.41
C GLY A 134 17.98 0.40 6.68
N ASN A 135 17.04 0.51 7.61
CA ASN A 135 17.24 1.17 8.89
C ASN A 135 17.70 0.18 9.98
N GLN A 136 18.78 0.50 10.67
CA GLN A 136 19.38 -0.33 11.74
C GLN A 136 19.40 0.37 13.11
N THR A 137 18.88 1.60 13.20
CA THR A 137 18.95 2.42 14.41
C THR A 137 17.61 3.05 14.76
N HIS A 138 17.37 3.27 16.04
CA HIS A 138 16.23 4.06 16.54
C HIS A 138 16.48 5.59 16.46
N GLU A 139 17.71 6.00 16.19
CA GLU A 139 18.10 7.42 16.11
C GLU A 139 17.68 8.08 14.79
N MET A 140 17.23 7.28 13.80
CA MET A 140 16.70 7.79 12.55
C MET A 140 15.36 8.47 12.76
N ALA A 141 15.09 9.51 11.98
CA ALA A 141 13.76 10.07 11.85
C ALA A 141 13.19 9.76 10.46
N ILE A 142 11.92 9.43 10.39
CA ILE A 142 11.19 9.18 9.15
C ILE A 142 10.06 10.19 9.05
N ASP A 143 10.06 11.01 8.01
CA ASP A 143 8.94 11.87 7.66
C ASP A 143 8.05 11.13 6.66
N VAL A 144 6.88 10.65 7.13
CA VAL A 144 5.91 9.94 6.30
C VAL A 144 5.02 10.95 5.61
N PRO A 145 5.09 11.12 4.28
CA PRO A 145 4.33 12.14 3.58
C PRO A 145 2.82 11.96 3.71
N VAL A 146 2.09 13.08 3.77
CA VAL A 146 0.63 13.14 3.70
C VAL A 146 0.24 13.92 2.45
N LEU A 147 -0.30 13.23 1.44
CA LEU A 147 -0.73 13.81 0.18
C LEU A 147 -2.19 14.26 0.27
N PRO A 148 -2.59 15.33 -0.46
CA PRO A 148 -3.98 15.72 -0.58
C PRO A 148 -4.83 14.62 -1.21
N ASN A 149 -6.05 14.42 -0.72
CA ASN A 149 -6.99 13.51 -1.35
C ASN A 149 -7.54 14.13 -2.64
N THR A 150 -7.43 13.40 -3.75
CA THR A 150 -7.96 13.81 -5.04
C THR A 150 -8.46 12.60 -5.83
N GLN A 151 -9.45 12.84 -6.70
CA GLN A 151 -9.91 11.84 -7.66
C GLN A 151 -9.14 11.88 -8.99
N ASP A 152 -8.26 12.87 -9.17
CA ASP A 152 -7.34 12.94 -10.30
C ASP A 152 -6.12 12.03 -10.02
N MET A 153 -6.26 10.76 -10.39
CA MET A 153 -5.21 9.75 -10.17
C MET A 153 -3.89 10.06 -10.90
N PRO A 154 -3.89 10.56 -12.15
CA PRO A 154 -2.66 11.03 -12.79
C PRO A 154 -1.96 12.15 -12.01
N ALA A 155 -2.69 13.14 -11.50
CA ALA A 155 -2.11 14.21 -10.68
C ALA A 155 -1.54 13.68 -9.36
N LEU A 156 -2.25 12.74 -8.70
CA LEU A 156 -1.76 12.10 -7.48
C LEU A 156 -0.52 11.25 -7.75
N ALA A 157 -0.52 10.50 -8.85
CA ALA A 157 0.65 9.71 -9.26
C ALA A 157 1.88 10.61 -9.52
N ALA A 158 1.70 11.78 -10.13
CA ALA A 158 2.79 12.73 -10.33
C ALA A 158 3.35 13.29 -9.00
N GLN A 159 2.51 13.49 -7.98
CA GLN A 159 2.98 13.86 -6.64
C GLN A 159 3.80 12.75 -6.00
N VAL A 160 3.35 11.49 -6.11
CA VAL A 160 4.10 10.32 -5.62
C VAL A 160 5.47 10.21 -6.29
N GLU A 161 5.57 10.43 -7.61
CA GLU A 161 6.88 10.48 -8.30
C GLU A 161 7.83 11.51 -7.66
N GLY A 162 7.34 12.71 -7.38
CA GLY A 162 8.14 13.74 -6.71
C GLY A 162 8.63 13.32 -5.31
N LEU A 163 7.84 12.53 -4.57
CA LEU A 163 8.27 11.98 -3.29
C LEU A 163 9.37 10.93 -3.45
N LEU A 164 9.25 10.06 -4.45
CA LEU A 164 10.24 9.01 -4.73
C LEU A 164 11.58 9.58 -5.19
N ASP A 165 11.59 10.76 -5.81
CA ASP A 165 12.80 11.47 -6.19
C ASP A 165 13.52 12.13 -5.00
N ALA A 166 12.78 12.43 -3.93
CA ALA A 166 13.33 13.13 -2.75
C ALA A 166 14.17 12.22 -1.83
N GLY A 167 14.01 10.90 -1.91
CA GLY A 167 14.80 9.97 -1.08
C GLY A 167 14.09 8.63 -0.80
N PRO A 168 14.66 7.81 0.08
CA PRO A 168 14.08 6.53 0.44
C PRO A 168 12.72 6.70 1.12
N LEU A 169 11.75 5.91 0.70
CA LEU A 169 10.38 5.95 1.18
C LEU A 169 9.83 4.53 1.32
N TRP A 170 9.08 4.26 2.38
CA TRP A 170 8.46 2.95 2.65
C TRP A 170 6.94 2.99 2.58
N GLY A 171 6.37 4.19 2.53
CA GLY A 171 4.94 4.43 2.45
C GLY A 171 4.60 5.92 2.46
N TYR A 172 3.35 6.23 2.16
CA TYR A 172 2.77 7.57 2.26
C TYR A 172 1.29 7.49 2.65
N LEU A 173 0.78 8.53 3.28
CA LEU A 173 -0.62 8.71 3.62
C LEU A 173 -1.31 9.60 2.57
N ILE A 174 -2.63 9.39 2.41
CA ILE A 174 -3.52 10.30 1.69
C ILE A 174 -4.51 10.87 2.70
N ASP A 175 -4.70 12.19 2.73
CA ASP A 175 -5.52 12.93 3.69
C ASP A 175 -6.96 12.38 3.79
N GLY A 176 -7.36 11.98 5.00
CA GLY A 176 -8.68 11.42 5.28
C GLY A 176 -8.98 10.09 4.58
N HIS A 177 -7.95 9.39 4.09
CA HIS A 177 -8.09 8.21 3.26
C HIS A 177 -7.39 7.01 3.93
N GLY A 178 -6.12 6.80 3.66
CA GLY A 178 -5.39 5.65 4.16
C GLY A 178 -3.90 5.70 3.86
N LEU A 179 -3.23 4.57 4.08
CA LEU A 179 -1.80 4.37 3.93
C LEU A 179 -1.49 3.48 2.73
N TYR A 180 -0.51 3.85 1.93
CA TYR A 180 0.22 2.98 1.01
C TYR A 180 1.54 2.57 1.67
N ALA A 181 1.84 1.27 1.69
CA ALA A 181 3.11 0.72 2.13
C ALA A 181 3.56 -0.38 1.17
N TRP A 182 4.85 -0.56 0.99
CA TRP A 182 5.41 -1.53 0.05
C TRP A 182 6.68 -2.19 0.57
N GLY A 183 7.09 -3.27 -0.09
CA GLY A 183 8.31 -4.01 0.19
C GLY A 183 8.71 -4.91 -0.98
N ARG A 184 9.87 -5.55 -0.86
CA ARG A 184 10.38 -6.51 -1.87
C ARG A 184 9.49 -7.73 -2.02
N ASP A 185 8.74 -8.05 -0.97
CA ASP A 185 7.78 -9.14 -0.91
C ASP A 185 6.62 -8.79 0.05
N MET A 186 5.66 -9.68 0.19
CA MET A 186 4.51 -9.51 1.07
C MET A 186 4.92 -9.37 2.54
N ALA A 187 5.91 -10.12 3.00
CA ALA A 187 6.34 -10.10 4.39
C ALA A 187 6.98 -8.75 4.75
N GLU A 188 7.81 -8.20 3.87
CA GLU A 188 8.42 -6.88 4.07
C GLU A 188 7.40 -5.75 3.97
N ALA A 189 6.51 -5.76 2.96
CA ALA A 189 5.44 -4.78 2.82
C ALA A 189 4.52 -4.76 4.04
N ARG A 190 4.15 -5.95 4.55
CA ARG A 190 3.35 -6.11 5.75
C ARG A 190 4.06 -5.59 7.00
N ARG A 191 5.35 -5.90 7.16
CA ARG A 191 6.17 -5.39 8.27
C ARG A 191 6.20 -3.86 8.29
N HIS A 192 6.36 -3.22 7.13
CA HIS A 192 6.30 -1.76 7.02
C HIS A 192 4.91 -1.23 7.38
N LEU A 193 3.85 -1.84 6.86
CA LEU A 193 2.47 -1.47 7.13
C LEU A 193 2.14 -1.54 8.63
N GLU A 194 2.50 -2.64 9.30
CA GLU A 194 2.30 -2.84 10.74
C GLU A 194 3.11 -1.86 11.58
N ALA A 195 4.36 -1.57 11.18
CA ALA A 195 5.20 -0.58 11.85
C ALA A 195 4.60 0.83 11.77
N PHE A 196 4.13 1.24 10.60
CA PHE A 196 3.43 2.52 10.44
C PHE A 196 2.17 2.60 11.30
N GLU A 197 1.33 1.57 11.28
CA GLU A 197 0.10 1.52 12.07
C GLU A 197 0.39 1.71 13.56
N PHE A 198 1.34 0.97 14.09
CA PHE A 198 1.75 1.07 15.49
C PHE A 198 2.29 2.46 15.83
N LEU A 199 3.20 2.98 15.01
CA LEU A 199 3.85 4.26 15.27
C LEU A 199 2.87 5.45 15.14
N PHE A 200 1.96 5.41 14.16
CA PHE A 200 0.90 6.41 14.08
C PHE A 200 -0.04 6.37 15.30
N ALA A 201 -0.36 5.18 15.82
CA ALA A 201 -1.13 5.06 17.05
C ALA A 201 -0.40 5.72 18.22
N CYS A 202 0.91 5.51 18.37
CA CYS A 202 1.72 6.15 19.39
C CYS A 202 1.67 7.69 19.27
N GLU A 203 1.86 8.25 18.07
CA GLU A 203 1.81 9.69 17.83
C GLU A 203 0.42 10.29 18.18
N LEU A 204 -0.66 9.58 17.83
CA LEU A 204 -2.01 10.02 18.19
C LEU A 204 -2.24 10.01 19.71
N ASP A 205 -1.74 8.99 20.41
CA ASP A 205 -1.91 8.88 21.86
C ASP A 205 -1.06 9.91 22.59
N LEU A 206 0.18 10.16 22.17
CA LEU A 206 1.00 11.23 22.72
C LEU A 206 0.33 12.62 22.58
N ARG A 207 -0.25 12.91 21.42
CA ARG A 207 -0.99 14.17 21.22
C ARG A 207 -2.20 14.31 22.12
N ARG A 208 -2.92 13.22 22.40
CA ARG A 208 -4.05 13.24 23.34
C ARG A 208 -3.63 13.51 24.78
N LEU A 209 -2.43 13.02 25.16
CA LEU A 209 -1.90 13.24 26.51
C LEU A 209 -1.37 14.66 26.72
N HIS A 210 -1.04 15.36 25.64
CA HIS A 210 -0.50 16.74 25.68
C HIS A 210 -1.52 17.81 25.27
N ALA A 211 -2.76 17.44 24.94
CA ALA A 211 -3.86 18.35 24.62
C ALA A 211 -4.64 18.75 25.87
#